data_cc76ddfdf06b8684eaa3e69a5ceb1dce
#
_entry.id   cc76ddfdf06b8684eaa3e69a5ceb1dce
#
_cell.length_a   1.000
_cell.length_b   1.000
_cell.length_c   1.000
_cell.angle_alpha   90.00
_cell.angle_beta   90.00
_cell.angle_gamma   90.00
#
_symmetry.space_group_name_H-M   'P 1'
#
loop_
_entity.id
_entity.type
_entity.pdbx_description
1 polymer ?
#
loop_
_entity_poly.entity_id
_entity_poly.type
_entity_poly.pdbx_seq_one_letter_code
_entity_poly.pdbx_strand_id
1 'polypeptide(L)'
;MGKLHFVSSGQLACAVLIAMTTAQANDSTGYVGAGGVEYIKNKDISMHSEDLYISKDEVRVNYEFKNLSNKDITETILFPMPAVPSSTDSDFADINATYDNFEVWINGKPIIPNQHVRTFMRPIVVKDGDRTYADTSIDTTEIFKSCGLNDADMMGPWTYQVDTDYVNQQLLDCNNKALDKFIYDRESLYMTWDSQVIYSWEQTFKANTITKVKHTYKPLVGGSVHLGEEEFPNFCVDASTQRGFHKNGSRPYHALSYILTTGANWAKPITNFKLTVERDPDELVSFCWKGKGKVKKVSATTFEIKETNFVPTHDFDVAFIMK
;
A
#
# COMPACT_ATOMS: atom_id res chain seq x y z
N MET A 1 15.53 -51.32 -44.11
CA MET A 1 15.73 -49.85 -44.21
C MET A 1 14.47 -49.16 -43.70
N GLY A 2 14.42 -48.85 -42.44
CA GLY A 2 13.30 -48.19 -41.79
C GLY A 2 13.66 -46.76 -41.44
N LYS A 3 12.91 -45.80 -41.94
CA LYS A 3 13.11 -44.37 -41.64
C LYS A 3 12.38 -44.05 -40.34
N LEU A 4 13.11 -43.59 -39.31
CA LEU A 4 12.58 -42.97 -38.13
C LEU A 4 12.10 -41.54 -38.47
N HIS A 5 10.86 -41.24 -38.20
CA HIS A 5 10.34 -39.86 -38.16
C HIS A 5 10.51 -39.31 -36.76
N PHE A 6 11.30 -38.25 -36.61
CA PHE A 6 11.38 -37.41 -35.44
C PHE A 6 10.15 -36.48 -35.41
N VAL A 7 9.32 -36.60 -34.38
CA VAL A 7 8.27 -35.65 -34.10
C VAL A 7 8.85 -34.57 -33.16
N SER A 8 8.94 -33.37 -33.66
CA SER A 8 9.36 -32.18 -32.91
C SER A 8 8.22 -31.74 -31.97
N SER A 9 8.42 -31.90 -30.67
CA SER A 9 7.51 -31.37 -29.63
C SER A 9 7.77 -29.88 -29.47
N GLY A 10 6.92 -29.06 -30.06
CA GLY A 10 6.90 -27.63 -29.79
C GLY A 10 6.42 -27.37 -28.35
N GLN A 11 7.32 -26.92 -27.48
CA GLN A 11 6.97 -26.39 -26.17
C GLN A 11 6.31 -25.02 -26.34
N LEU A 12 5.00 -24.96 -26.11
CA LEU A 12 4.26 -23.72 -26.02
C LEU A 12 4.55 -23.13 -24.64
N ALA A 13 5.45 -22.15 -24.57
CA ALA A 13 5.69 -21.37 -23.36
C ALA A 13 4.47 -20.48 -23.10
N CYS A 14 3.60 -20.89 -22.19
CA CYS A 14 2.52 -20.08 -21.69
C CYS A 14 3.11 -19.02 -20.75
N ALA A 15 3.28 -17.78 -21.24
CA ALA A 15 3.65 -16.65 -20.39
C ALA A 15 2.45 -16.31 -19.49
N VAL A 16 2.50 -16.76 -18.25
CA VAL A 16 1.57 -16.33 -17.21
C VAL A 16 1.92 -14.88 -16.86
N LEU A 17 1.13 -13.93 -17.36
CA LEU A 17 1.13 -12.55 -16.87
C LEU A 17 0.60 -12.58 -15.43
N ILE A 18 1.52 -12.55 -14.47
CA ILE A 18 1.20 -12.28 -13.07
C ILE A 18 0.80 -10.82 -13.00
N ALA A 19 -0.49 -10.54 -12.94
CA ALA A 19 -0.99 -9.22 -12.55
C ALA A 19 -0.65 -9.02 -11.06
N MET A 20 0.50 -8.41 -10.79
CA MET A 20 0.79 -7.88 -9.47
C MET A 20 -0.18 -6.73 -9.22
N THR A 21 -1.16 -6.95 -8.35
CA THR A 21 -1.95 -5.85 -7.80
C THR A 21 -1.03 -5.08 -6.86
N THR A 22 -0.41 -4.02 -7.37
CA THR A 22 0.39 -3.10 -6.56
C THR A 22 -0.57 -2.33 -5.66
N ALA A 23 -0.43 -2.48 -4.37
CA ALA A 23 -1.00 -1.58 -3.39
C ALA A 23 -0.48 -0.16 -3.67
N GLN A 24 -1.29 0.89 -3.49
CA GLN A 24 -0.93 2.24 -3.96
C GLN A 24 -1.30 3.29 -2.91
N ALA A 25 -0.33 4.02 -2.35
CA ALA A 25 -0.54 5.15 -1.44
C ALA A 25 0.38 6.34 -1.75
N ASN A 26 0.07 7.06 -2.80
CA ASN A 26 0.54 8.40 -3.11
C ASN A 26 -0.60 9.08 -3.86
N ASP A 27 -0.72 10.41 -3.84
CA ASP A 27 -1.77 11.10 -4.60
C ASP A 27 -1.77 10.66 -6.07
N SER A 28 -2.94 10.31 -6.55
CA SER A 28 -3.19 9.99 -7.95
C SER A 28 -4.54 10.54 -8.39
N THR A 29 -4.73 10.74 -9.69
CA THR A 29 -6.06 10.99 -10.24
C THR A 29 -6.78 9.68 -10.51
N GLY A 30 -8.10 9.70 -10.40
CA GLY A 30 -8.91 8.52 -10.65
C GLY A 30 -10.40 8.80 -10.55
N TYR A 31 -11.21 7.76 -10.52
CA TYR A 31 -12.62 7.86 -10.22
C TYR A 31 -13.07 6.73 -9.30
N VAL A 32 -14.14 7.01 -8.56
CA VAL A 32 -14.83 6.04 -7.73
C VAL A 32 -16.15 5.72 -8.43
N GLY A 33 -16.28 4.51 -8.95
CA GLY A 33 -17.47 4.06 -9.67
C GLY A 33 -18.08 2.80 -9.04
N ALA A 34 -19.12 2.26 -9.67
CA ALA A 34 -19.78 1.04 -9.23
C ALA A 34 -18.83 -0.19 -9.21
N GLY A 35 -17.75 -0.16 -10.00
CA GLY A 35 -16.71 -1.19 -10.02
C GLY A 35 -15.54 -0.94 -9.06
N GLY A 36 -15.65 0.04 -8.13
CA GLY A 36 -14.60 0.39 -7.19
C GLY A 36 -13.78 1.62 -7.60
N VAL A 37 -12.53 1.67 -7.15
CA VAL A 37 -11.60 2.79 -7.41
C VAL A 37 -10.68 2.45 -8.57
N GLU A 38 -10.62 3.33 -9.56
CA GLU A 38 -9.69 3.23 -10.70
C GLU A 38 -8.75 4.44 -10.77
N TYR A 39 -7.45 4.18 -10.90
CA TYR A 39 -6.42 5.20 -11.03
C TYR A 39 -6.19 5.53 -12.51
N ILE A 40 -6.07 6.83 -12.82
CA ILE A 40 -5.89 7.32 -14.18
C ILE A 40 -4.56 8.07 -14.27
N LYS A 41 -3.83 7.82 -15.37
CA LYS A 41 -2.64 8.61 -15.66
C LYS A 41 -3.02 10.02 -16.11
N ASN A 42 -2.64 11.02 -15.32
CA ASN A 42 -2.86 12.43 -15.65
C ASN A 42 -1.89 12.89 -16.75
N LYS A 43 -2.34 13.75 -17.66
CA LYS A 43 -1.53 14.26 -18.78
C LYS A 43 -1.18 15.75 -18.64
N ASP A 44 -1.94 16.48 -17.84
CA ASP A 44 -1.90 17.93 -17.77
C ASP A 44 -1.44 18.45 -16.40
N ILE A 45 -1.50 17.62 -15.37
CA ILE A 45 -1.02 17.96 -14.03
C ILE A 45 0.29 17.22 -13.75
N SER A 46 1.33 17.94 -13.38
CA SER A 46 2.61 17.37 -12.97
C SER A 46 2.82 17.51 -11.47
N MET A 47 3.35 16.51 -10.81
CA MET A 47 3.89 16.61 -9.46
C MET A 47 5.24 17.34 -9.55
N HIS A 48 5.24 18.64 -9.24
CA HIS A 48 6.44 19.48 -9.32
C HIS A 48 7.39 19.20 -8.18
N SER A 49 6.88 19.00 -6.97
CA SER A 49 7.70 18.56 -5.84
C SER A 49 6.93 17.63 -4.91
N GLU A 50 7.68 16.76 -4.24
CA GLU A 50 7.23 15.91 -3.15
C GLU A 50 8.30 15.98 -2.03
N ASP A 51 7.91 16.45 -0.83
CA ASP A 51 8.71 16.41 0.39
C ASP A 51 8.05 15.46 1.38
N LEU A 52 8.56 14.23 1.43
CA LEU A 52 8.05 13.10 2.21
C LEU A 52 8.90 12.94 3.49
N TYR A 53 8.21 12.94 4.63
CA TYR A 53 8.79 12.63 5.94
C TYR A 53 8.15 11.35 6.47
N ILE A 54 8.97 10.43 6.96
CA ILE A 54 8.56 9.14 7.52
C ILE A 54 9.25 8.91 8.87
N SER A 55 8.44 8.66 9.88
CA SER A 55 8.84 8.06 11.15
C SER A 55 7.80 6.98 11.52
N LYS A 56 8.01 6.24 12.60
CA LYS A 56 7.00 5.27 13.07
C LYS A 56 5.75 5.96 13.68
N ASP A 57 5.84 7.24 14.01
CA ASP A 57 4.75 7.98 14.64
C ASP A 57 3.98 8.88 13.66
N GLU A 58 4.62 9.31 12.59
CA GLU A 58 4.04 10.23 11.61
C GLU A 58 4.57 9.95 10.20
N VAL A 59 3.66 9.95 9.24
CA VAL A 59 3.95 10.22 7.84
C VAL A 59 3.41 11.59 7.50
N ARG A 60 4.24 12.44 6.92
CA ARG A 60 3.86 13.77 6.44
C ARG A 60 4.41 13.97 5.04
N VAL A 61 3.54 14.39 4.13
CA VAL A 61 3.95 14.68 2.76
C VAL A 61 3.44 16.05 2.33
N ASN A 62 4.30 16.80 1.66
CA ASN A 62 3.97 18.07 1.04
C ASN A 62 4.20 17.98 -0.44
N TYR A 63 3.14 18.15 -1.21
CA TYR A 63 3.17 18.16 -2.67
C TYR A 63 3.03 19.57 -3.24
N GLU A 64 3.66 19.82 -4.36
CA GLU A 64 3.36 20.92 -5.25
C GLU A 64 2.95 20.36 -6.62
N PHE A 65 1.68 20.47 -6.96
CA PHE A 65 1.15 20.08 -8.27
C PHE A 65 1.08 21.29 -9.18
N LYS A 66 1.56 21.15 -10.41
CA LYS A 66 1.51 22.21 -11.42
C LYS A 66 0.58 21.80 -12.55
N ASN A 67 -0.45 22.62 -12.77
CA ASN A 67 -1.25 22.52 -13.98
C ASN A 67 -0.44 23.09 -15.16
N LEU A 68 -0.17 22.25 -16.16
CA LEU A 68 0.61 22.58 -17.35
C LEU A 68 -0.26 23.17 -18.47
N SER A 69 -1.58 23.12 -18.31
CA SER A 69 -2.54 23.62 -19.32
C SER A 69 -2.91 25.09 -19.07
N ASN A 70 -3.52 25.70 -20.06
CA ASN A 70 -4.05 27.07 -20.00
C ASN A 70 -5.52 27.15 -19.53
N LYS A 71 -6.06 26.05 -18.97
CA LYS A 71 -7.41 25.94 -18.45
C LYS A 71 -7.39 25.40 -17.03
N ASP A 72 -8.39 25.77 -16.24
CA ASP A 72 -8.63 25.11 -14.96
C ASP A 72 -9.02 23.65 -15.21
N ILE A 73 -8.48 22.75 -14.39
CA ILE A 73 -8.75 21.32 -14.46
C ILE A 73 -9.23 20.87 -13.09
N THR A 74 -10.38 20.20 -13.04
CA THR A 74 -10.90 19.57 -11.82
C THR A 74 -10.79 18.08 -11.98
N GLU A 75 -10.16 17.44 -10.98
CA GLU A 75 -9.92 16.00 -10.92
C GLU A 75 -10.33 15.45 -9.55
N THR A 76 -10.75 14.21 -9.52
CA THR A 76 -10.85 13.45 -8.28
C THR A 76 -9.45 12.95 -7.89
N ILE A 77 -9.00 13.37 -6.74
CA ILE A 77 -7.73 12.89 -6.16
C ILE A 77 -8.04 11.71 -5.25
N LEU A 78 -7.21 10.69 -5.34
CA LEU A 78 -7.29 9.46 -4.55
C LEU A 78 -5.99 9.31 -3.76
N PHE A 79 -6.10 9.09 -2.46
CA PHE A 79 -4.99 8.73 -1.59
C PHE A 79 -5.28 7.39 -0.91
N PRO A 80 -4.74 6.29 -1.43
CA PRO A 80 -4.91 4.97 -0.82
C PRO A 80 -3.96 4.78 0.36
N MET A 81 -4.51 4.35 1.48
CA MET A 81 -3.71 3.84 2.59
C MET A 81 -3.15 2.45 2.25
N PRO A 82 -2.08 2.00 2.89
CA PRO A 82 -1.65 0.61 2.79
C PRO A 82 -2.79 -0.35 3.11
N ALA A 83 -2.87 -1.46 2.38
CA ALA A 83 -3.82 -2.51 2.72
C ALA A 83 -3.45 -3.14 4.06
N VAL A 84 -4.45 -3.37 4.90
CA VAL A 84 -4.30 -4.04 6.20
C VAL A 84 -4.66 -5.50 6.01
N PRO A 85 -3.69 -6.43 6.15
CA PRO A 85 -3.95 -7.85 6.07
C PRO A 85 -4.87 -8.32 7.21
N SER A 86 -5.72 -9.29 6.92
CA SER A 86 -6.59 -9.93 7.91
C SER A 86 -5.82 -10.63 9.05
N SER A 87 -4.56 -10.96 8.80
CA SER A 87 -3.63 -11.57 9.77
C SER A 87 -2.85 -10.54 10.59
N THR A 88 -3.14 -9.23 10.46
CA THR A 88 -2.45 -8.20 11.23
C THR A 88 -2.72 -8.40 12.72
N ASP A 89 -1.65 -8.50 13.49
CA ASP A 89 -1.73 -8.60 14.94
C ASP A 89 -1.91 -7.20 15.53
N SER A 90 -3.05 -6.99 16.20
CA SER A 90 -3.40 -5.70 16.81
C SER A 90 -2.46 -5.30 17.96
N ASP A 91 -1.70 -6.23 18.54
CA ASP A 91 -0.71 -5.93 19.57
C ASP A 91 0.49 -5.15 19.00
N PHE A 92 0.72 -5.23 17.68
CA PHE A 92 1.81 -4.56 16.97
C PHE A 92 1.37 -3.41 16.08
N ALA A 93 0.07 -3.27 15.78
CA ALA A 93 -0.42 -2.28 14.83
C ALA A 93 -1.68 -1.57 15.31
N ASP A 94 -1.60 -0.25 15.49
CA ASP A 94 -2.75 0.57 15.83
C ASP A 94 -3.49 1.01 14.55
N ILE A 95 -4.32 0.09 14.02
CA ILE A 95 -5.06 0.28 12.79
C ILE A 95 -6.04 1.46 12.91
N ASN A 96 -6.69 1.59 14.08
CA ASN A 96 -7.66 2.66 14.32
C ASN A 96 -6.98 4.03 14.27
N ALA A 97 -5.84 4.18 14.94
CA ALA A 97 -5.10 5.43 14.91
C ALA A 97 -4.61 5.81 13.50
N THR A 98 -4.33 4.83 12.63
CA THR A 98 -3.98 5.08 11.23
C THR A 98 -5.15 5.71 10.47
N TYR A 99 -6.38 5.25 10.69
CA TYR A 99 -7.56 5.77 10.00
C TYR A 99 -8.08 7.06 10.61
N ASP A 100 -8.04 7.21 11.93
CA ASP A 100 -8.60 8.36 12.66
C ASP A 100 -7.73 9.63 12.53
N ASN A 101 -6.45 9.51 12.15
CA ASN A 101 -5.50 10.62 12.11
C ASN A 101 -5.12 11.09 10.70
N PHE A 102 -5.87 10.71 9.67
CA PHE A 102 -5.62 11.21 8.32
C PHE A 102 -6.16 12.63 8.15
N GLU A 103 -5.26 13.55 7.91
CA GLU A 103 -5.59 14.97 7.70
C GLU A 103 -5.02 15.46 6.37
N VAL A 104 -5.78 16.33 5.68
CA VAL A 104 -5.37 16.90 4.39
C VAL A 104 -5.64 18.40 4.32
N TRP A 105 -4.70 19.14 3.75
CA TRP A 105 -4.81 20.58 3.51
C TRP A 105 -4.53 20.90 2.05
N ILE A 106 -5.32 21.80 1.49
CA ILE A 106 -5.15 22.32 0.14
C ILE A 106 -4.88 23.82 0.22
N ASN A 107 -3.71 24.27 -0.24
CA ASN A 107 -3.25 25.66 -0.12
C ASN A 107 -3.36 26.19 1.33
N GLY A 108 -3.04 25.34 2.30
CA GLY A 108 -3.06 25.65 3.73
C GLY A 108 -4.45 25.62 4.39
N LYS A 109 -5.50 25.25 3.67
CA LYS A 109 -6.86 25.10 4.22
C LYS A 109 -7.15 23.62 4.43
N PRO A 110 -7.59 23.20 5.63
CA PRO A 110 -7.99 21.83 5.88
C PRO A 110 -9.26 21.50 5.09
N ILE A 111 -9.37 20.27 4.64
CA ILE A 111 -10.57 19.70 4.01
C ILE A 111 -10.90 18.38 4.69
N ILE A 112 -12.15 17.93 4.53
CA ILE A 112 -12.60 16.60 4.95
C ILE A 112 -12.73 15.76 3.70
N PRO A 113 -11.86 14.74 3.50
CA PRO A 113 -11.96 13.84 2.36
C PRO A 113 -13.12 12.84 2.53
N ASN A 114 -13.63 12.31 1.44
CA ASN A 114 -14.48 11.12 1.47
C ASN A 114 -13.61 9.89 1.72
N GLN A 115 -14.19 8.90 2.40
CA GLN A 115 -13.54 7.63 2.69
C GLN A 115 -14.24 6.51 1.89
N HIS A 116 -13.46 5.61 1.32
CA HIS A 116 -13.91 4.43 0.60
C HIS A 116 -13.12 3.23 1.11
N VAL A 117 -13.76 2.06 1.15
CA VAL A 117 -13.11 0.83 1.59
C VAL A 117 -13.15 -0.21 0.49
N ARG A 118 -12.01 -0.85 0.26
CA ARG A 118 -11.89 -2.04 -0.59
C ARG A 118 -11.60 -3.25 0.27
N THR A 119 -12.13 -4.39 -0.13
CA THR A 119 -11.85 -5.69 0.49
C THR A 119 -11.16 -6.63 -0.48
N PHE A 120 -10.31 -7.49 0.06
CA PHE A 120 -9.59 -8.49 -0.71
C PHE A 120 -9.63 -9.82 0.01
N MET A 121 -9.85 -10.90 -0.73
CA MET A 121 -9.81 -12.26 -0.19
C MET A 121 -8.97 -13.17 -1.08
N ARG A 122 -8.36 -14.18 -0.47
CA ARG A 122 -7.60 -15.21 -1.18
C ARG A 122 -8.55 -16.34 -1.58
N PRO A 123 -8.67 -16.65 -2.88
CA PRO A 123 -9.48 -17.78 -3.31
C PRO A 123 -8.87 -19.09 -2.84
N ILE A 124 -9.74 -20.08 -2.64
CA ILE A 124 -9.34 -21.45 -2.34
C ILE A 124 -8.96 -22.13 -3.64
N VAL A 125 -7.81 -22.78 -3.64
CA VAL A 125 -7.28 -23.58 -4.75
C VAL A 125 -6.99 -25.01 -4.29
N VAL A 126 -6.96 -25.96 -5.22
CA VAL A 126 -6.53 -27.32 -4.96
C VAL A 126 -5.08 -27.46 -5.43
N LYS A 127 -4.17 -27.76 -4.50
CA LYS A 127 -2.75 -27.99 -4.77
C LYS A 127 -2.35 -29.35 -4.18
N ASP A 128 -1.82 -30.22 -5.01
CA ASP A 128 -1.39 -31.59 -4.64
C ASP A 128 -2.48 -32.45 -3.99
N GLY A 129 -3.76 -32.15 -4.30
CA GLY A 129 -4.94 -32.84 -3.74
C GLY A 129 -5.52 -32.19 -2.48
N ASP A 130 -4.81 -31.24 -1.88
CA ASP A 130 -5.25 -30.50 -0.69
C ASP A 130 -5.85 -29.15 -1.07
N ARG A 131 -6.87 -28.73 -0.34
CA ARG A 131 -7.43 -27.37 -0.44
C ARG A 131 -6.54 -26.40 0.34
N THR A 132 -6.15 -25.31 -0.29
CA THR A 132 -5.34 -24.25 0.33
C THR A 132 -5.78 -22.89 -0.21
N TYR A 133 -5.33 -21.81 0.42
CA TYR A 133 -5.53 -20.47 -0.12
C TYR A 133 -4.50 -20.14 -1.21
N ALA A 134 -4.94 -19.42 -2.24
CA ALA A 134 -4.04 -18.89 -3.27
C ALA A 134 -3.02 -17.91 -2.65
N ASP A 135 -1.87 -17.78 -3.31
CA ASP A 135 -0.83 -16.83 -2.87
C ASP A 135 -1.25 -15.36 -3.09
N THR A 136 -2.21 -15.11 -3.99
CA THR A 136 -2.69 -13.77 -4.34
C THR A 136 -4.15 -13.58 -3.93
N SER A 137 -4.46 -12.41 -3.41
CA SER A 137 -5.83 -11.97 -3.12
C SER A 137 -6.51 -11.39 -4.37
N ILE A 138 -7.82 -11.37 -4.34
CA ILE A 138 -8.68 -10.79 -5.38
C ILE A 138 -9.56 -9.74 -4.72
N ASP A 139 -9.83 -8.64 -5.42
CA ASP A 139 -10.78 -7.62 -4.99
C ASP A 139 -12.18 -8.24 -4.85
N THR A 140 -12.75 -8.14 -3.67
CA THR A 140 -14.06 -8.67 -3.30
C THR A 140 -15.05 -7.56 -2.92
N THR A 141 -14.69 -6.29 -3.10
CA THR A 141 -15.47 -5.13 -2.69
C THR A 141 -16.91 -5.19 -3.21
N GLU A 142 -17.09 -5.46 -4.51
CA GLU A 142 -18.44 -5.54 -5.10
C GLU A 142 -19.22 -6.77 -4.61
N ILE A 143 -18.53 -7.85 -4.25
CA ILE A 143 -19.18 -9.03 -3.65
C ILE A 143 -19.73 -8.66 -2.28
N PHE A 144 -18.95 -8.01 -1.43
CA PHE A 144 -19.38 -7.55 -0.10
C PHE A 144 -20.55 -6.57 -0.20
N LYS A 145 -20.46 -5.57 -1.07
CA LYS A 145 -21.56 -4.62 -1.32
C LYS A 145 -22.85 -5.33 -1.80
N SER A 146 -22.72 -6.32 -2.67
CA SER A 146 -23.88 -7.09 -3.14
C SER A 146 -24.54 -7.93 -2.04
N CYS A 147 -23.81 -8.20 -0.95
CA CYS A 147 -24.32 -8.85 0.25
C CYS A 147 -24.88 -7.87 1.30
N GLY A 148 -25.01 -6.58 0.95
CA GLY A 148 -25.61 -5.56 1.79
C GLY A 148 -24.63 -4.89 2.78
N LEU A 149 -23.32 -5.15 2.65
CA LEU A 149 -22.29 -4.56 3.49
C LEU A 149 -21.89 -3.17 2.95
N ASN A 150 -21.72 -2.22 3.85
CA ASN A 150 -21.27 -0.85 3.54
C ASN A 150 -19.77 -0.69 3.85
N ASP A 151 -19.20 0.49 3.56
CA ASP A 151 -17.77 0.75 3.73
C ASP A 151 -17.32 0.59 5.20
N ALA A 152 -18.16 0.92 6.18
CA ALA A 152 -17.82 0.72 7.60
C ALA A 152 -17.74 -0.77 7.97
N ASP A 153 -18.66 -1.60 7.44
CA ASP A 153 -18.67 -3.05 7.64
C ASP A 153 -17.44 -3.73 7.00
N MET A 154 -16.92 -3.14 5.93
CA MET A 154 -15.81 -3.67 5.14
C MET A 154 -14.42 -3.28 5.67
N MET A 155 -14.32 -2.43 6.68
CA MET A 155 -13.04 -2.12 7.33
C MET A 155 -12.40 -3.40 7.88
N GLY A 156 -11.11 -3.34 8.20
CA GLY A 156 -10.38 -4.52 8.68
C GLY A 156 -11.04 -5.13 9.90
N PRO A 157 -11.12 -6.47 10.00
CA PRO A 157 -11.82 -7.15 11.09
C PRO A 157 -11.30 -6.84 12.49
N TRP A 158 -10.14 -6.23 12.60
CA TRP A 158 -9.51 -5.80 13.87
C TRP A 158 -9.75 -4.33 14.21
N THR A 159 -10.55 -3.61 13.44
CA THR A 159 -10.95 -2.24 13.80
C THR A 159 -12.12 -2.28 14.78
N TYR A 160 -12.15 -1.37 15.75
CA TYR A 160 -13.25 -1.25 16.73
C TYR A 160 -14.60 -0.93 16.10
N GLN A 161 -14.62 -0.52 14.83
CA GLN A 161 -15.82 -0.14 14.10
C GLN A 161 -16.54 -1.33 13.48
N VAL A 162 -15.88 -2.49 13.38
CA VAL A 162 -16.39 -3.67 12.66
C VAL A 162 -16.98 -4.70 13.62
N ASP A 163 -18.26 -4.96 13.46
CA ASP A 163 -18.91 -6.13 14.04
C ASP A 163 -18.66 -7.35 13.12
N THR A 164 -17.61 -8.09 13.44
CA THR A 164 -17.15 -9.24 12.64
C THR A 164 -18.21 -10.35 12.57
N ASP A 165 -18.96 -10.57 13.63
CA ASP A 165 -20.02 -11.59 13.66
C ASP A 165 -21.16 -11.20 12.74
N TYR A 166 -21.57 -9.93 12.74
CA TYR A 166 -22.55 -9.39 11.82
C TYR A 166 -22.10 -9.54 10.36
N VAL A 167 -20.86 -9.15 10.04
CA VAL A 167 -20.32 -9.25 8.67
C VAL A 167 -20.29 -10.70 8.22
N ASN A 168 -19.80 -11.62 9.05
CA ASN A 168 -19.77 -13.04 8.74
C ASN A 168 -21.18 -13.59 8.49
N GLN A 169 -22.17 -13.22 9.31
CA GLN A 169 -23.55 -13.65 9.12
C GLN A 169 -24.15 -13.13 7.79
N GLN A 170 -23.90 -11.86 7.45
CA GLN A 170 -24.36 -11.29 6.17
C GLN A 170 -23.75 -12.02 4.96
N LEU A 171 -22.46 -12.36 5.03
CA LEU A 171 -21.80 -13.10 3.96
C LEU A 171 -22.28 -14.55 3.85
N LEU A 172 -22.64 -15.19 4.99
CA LEU A 172 -23.25 -16.52 5.02
C LEU A 172 -24.62 -16.56 4.36
N ASP A 173 -25.47 -15.60 4.73
CA ASP A 173 -26.84 -15.53 4.26
C ASP A 173 -26.91 -15.05 2.81
N CYS A 174 -25.81 -14.49 2.30
CA CYS A 174 -25.69 -13.99 0.96
C CYS A 174 -25.63 -15.12 -0.07
N ASN A 175 -26.58 -15.13 -1.01
CA ASN A 175 -26.66 -16.13 -2.08
C ASN A 175 -25.73 -15.82 -3.27
N ASN A 176 -24.70 -14.96 -3.09
CA ASN A 176 -23.76 -14.66 -4.16
C ASN A 176 -22.79 -15.83 -4.39
N LYS A 177 -22.95 -16.53 -5.51
CA LYS A 177 -22.10 -17.68 -5.88
C LYS A 177 -20.61 -17.30 -6.03
N ALA A 178 -20.29 -16.03 -6.21
CA ALA A 178 -18.89 -15.59 -6.29
C ALA A 178 -18.16 -15.77 -4.95
N LEU A 179 -18.88 -15.90 -3.82
CA LEU A 179 -18.30 -16.20 -2.52
C LEU A 179 -17.81 -17.65 -2.40
N ASP A 180 -18.38 -18.60 -3.16
CA ASP A 180 -18.09 -20.05 -2.99
C ASP A 180 -16.60 -20.36 -3.14
N LYS A 181 -15.86 -19.59 -3.92
CA LYS A 181 -14.41 -19.75 -4.11
C LYS A 181 -13.55 -19.27 -2.94
N PHE A 182 -14.15 -18.57 -1.96
CA PHE A 182 -13.43 -18.04 -0.78
C PHE A 182 -13.81 -18.78 0.50
N ILE A 183 -14.86 -19.60 0.47
CA ILE A 183 -15.40 -20.27 1.64
C ILE A 183 -14.82 -21.68 1.71
N TYR A 184 -14.02 -21.95 2.74
CA TYR A 184 -13.42 -23.26 2.95
C TYR A 184 -14.44 -24.27 3.47
N ASP A 185 -15.22 -23.88 4.44
CA ASP A 185 -16.27 -24.67 5.10
C ASP A 185 -17.38 -23.72 5.57
N ARG A 186 -18.63 -24.01 5.18
CA ARG A 186 -19.78 -23.19 5.57
C ARG A 186 -20.26 -23.45 7.00
N GLU A 187 -19.86 -24.56 7.62
CA GLU A 187 -20.28 -24.92 8.98
C GLU A 187 -19.38 -24.31 10.06
N SER A 188 -18.12 -24.04 9.73
CA SER A 188 -17.12 -23.45 10.65
C SER A 188 -16.70 -22.04 10.22
N LEU A 189 -17.65 -21.25 9.75
CA LEU A 189 -17.35 -20.04 9.02
C LEU A 189 -16.76 -18.94 9.89
N TYR A 190 -15.51 -18.70 9.66
CA TYR A 190 -14.85 -17.45 10.02
C TYR A 190 -14.18 -16.90 8.77
N MET A 191 -14.84 -15.95 8.10
CA MET A 191 -14.25 -15.30 6.95
C MET A 191 -13.34 -14.17 7.40
N THR A 192 -12.16 -14.12 6.79
CA THR A 192 -11.20 -13.03 6.96
C THR A 192 -11.00 -12.35 5.62
N TRP A 193 -10.83 -11.05 5.65
CA TRP A 193 -10.55 -10.24 4.46
C TRP A 193 -9.47 -9.21 4.78
N ASP A 194 -8.67 -8.89 3.78
CA ASP A 194 -7.79 -7.73 3.86
C ASP A 194 -8.59 -6.50 3.46
N SER A 195 -8.34 -5.37 4.09
CA SER A 195 -9.04 -4.11 3.79
C SER A 195 -8.08 -3.00 3.40
N GLN A 196 -8.54 -2.09 2.55
CA GLN A 196 -7.81 -0.90 2.17
C GLN A 196 -8.72 0.32 2.23
N VAL A 197 -8.35 1.32 3.01
CA VAL A 197 -9.02 2.61 3.02
C VAL A 197 -8.42 3.50 1.94
N ILE A 198 -9.28 4.19 1.20
CA ILE A 198 -8.90 5.17 0.17
C ILE A 198 -9.60 6.47 0.49
N TYR A 199 -8.86 7.54 0.65
CA TYR A 199 -9.41 8.88 0.79
C TYR A 199 -9.53 9.54 -0.58
N SER A 200 -10.61 10.31 -0.78
CA SER A 200 -10.84 11.02 -2.04
C SER A 200 -11.39 12.42 -1.83
N TRP A 201 -11.06 13.33 -2.75
CA TRP A 201 -11.66 14.67 -2.82
C TRP A 201 -11.58 15.21 -4.24
N GLU A 202 -12.43 16.18 -4.55
CA GLU A 202 -12.32 16.95 -5.79
C GLU A 202 -11.33 18.09 -5.63
N GLN A 203 -10.40 18.22 -6.59
CA GLN A 203 -9.39 19.24 -6.62
C GLN A 203 -9.42 20.01 -7.94
N THR A 204 -9.62 21.33 -7.86
CA THR A 204 -9.43 22.21 -9.00
C THR A 204 -8.01 22.76 -9.03
N PHE A 205 -7.28 22.43 -10.08
CA PHE A 205 -5.96 22.96 -10.40
C PHE A 205 -6.12 24.14 -11.35
N LYS A 206 -5.85 25.36 -10.87
CA LYS A 206 -5.96 26.58 -11.69
C LYS A 206 -4.93 26.58 -12.83
N ALA A 207 -5.29 27.13 -13.98
CA ALA A 207 -4.46 27.22 -15.18
C ALA A 207 -3.07 27.78 -14.88
N ASN A 208 -2.02 27.09 -15.33
CA ASN A 208 -0.62 27.50 -15.21
C ASN A 208 -0.12 27.79 -13.76
N THR A 209 -0.86 27.37 -12.72
CA THR A 209 -0.51 27.63 -11.32
C THR A 209 -0.02 26.38 -10.59
N ILE A 210 0.49 26.60 -9.37
CA ILE A 210 0.84 25.54 -8.41
C ILE A 210 -0.26 25.45 -7.38
N THR A 211 -0.70 24.21 -7.12
CA THR A 211 -1.57 23.84 -6.00
C THR A 211 -0.73 23.09 -4.98
N LYS A 212 -0.76 23.53 -3.72
CA LYS A 212 -0.07 22.87 -2.61
C LYS A 212 -1.03 21.94 -1.89
N VAL A 213 -0.61 20.69 -1.71
CA VAL A 213 -1.36 19.69 -0.94
C VAL A 213 -0.45 19.15 0.16
N LYS A 214 -0.99 19.04 1.37
CA LYS A 214 -0.29 18.44 2.51
C LYS A 214 -1.17 17.35 3.11
N HIS A 215 -0.56 16.21 3.44
CA HIS A 215 -1.17 15.16 4.25
C HIS A 215 -0.34 14.92 5.50
N THR A 216 -1.01 14.53 6.58
CA THR A 216 -0.38 13.90 7.73
C THR A 216 -1.25 12.74 8.20
N TYR A 217 -0.62 11.68 8.67
CA TYR A 217 -1.31 10.56 9.29
C TYR A 217 -0.34 9.73 10.15
N LYS A 218 -0.89 8.96 11.09
CA LYS A 218 -0.14 7.94 11.81
C LYS A 218 -0.01 6.71 10.89
N PRO A 219 1.20 6.25 10.55
CA PRO A 219 1.35 5.10 9.68
C PRO A 219 0.85 3.82 10.35
N LEU A 220 0.42 2.86 9.54
CA LEU A 220 0.28 1.50 10.00
C LEU A 220 1.69 0.92 10.20
N VAL A 221 2.04 0.68 11.45
CA VAL A 221 3.32 0.10 11.83
C VAL A 221 3.09 -1.34 12.22
N GLY A 222 3.63 -2.27 11.45
CA GLY A 222 3.74 -3.68 11.81
C GLY A 222 5.07 -3.96 12.49
N GLY A 223 5.36 -5.23 12.77
CA GLY A 223 6.64 -5.62 13.33
C GLY A 223 6.65 -7.05 13.86
N SER A 224 7.75 -7.40 14.50
CA SER A 224 7.92 -8.69 15.16
C SER A 224 8.96 -8.59 16.26
N VAL A 225 8.95 -9.55 17.18
CA VAL A 225 9.97 -9.71 18.23
C VAL A 225 11.33 -10.17 17.68
N HIS A 226 11.37 -10.53 16.40
CA HIS A 226 12.56 -11.06 15.75
C HIS A 226 12.61 -10.65 14.29
N LEU A 227 13.68 -9.97 13.87
CA LEU A 227 13.98 -9.70 12.47
C LEU A 227 14.84 -10.87 11.94
N GLY A 228 14.23 -11.74 11.13
CA GLY A 228 14.88 -12.92 10.56
C GLY A 228 15.87 -12.59 9.43
N GLU A 229 16.79 -13.51 9.16
CA GLU A 229 17.77 -13.36 8.07
C GLU A 229 17.10 -13.29 6.70
N GLU A 230 15.95 -13.95 6.53
CA GLU A 230 15.12 -13.93 5.33
C GLU A 230 14.54 -12.56 5.04
N GLU A 231 14.39 -11.70 6.05
CA GLU A 231 13.85 -10.34 5.92
C GLU A 231 14.94 -9.30 5.64
N PHE A 232 16.22 -9.61 5.90
CA PHE A 232 17.32 -8.66 5.70
C PHE A 232 17.38 -8.04 4.30
N PRO A 233 17.15 -8.78 3.21
CA PRO A 233 17.14 -8.20 1.87
C PRO A 233 16.02 -7.19 1.64
N ASN A 234 14.86 -7.35 2.30
CA ASN A 234 13.71 -6.47 2.15
C ASN A 234 14.01 -5.06 2.67
N PHE A 235 14.81 -4.98 3.72
CA PHE A 235 15.19 -3.71 4.36
C PHE A 235 16.65 -3.31 4.10
N CYS A 236 17.40 -4.04 3.27
CA CYS A 236 18.83 -3.79 3.02
C CYS A 236 19.67 -3.68 4.31
N VAL A 237 19.45 -4.58 5.27
CA VAL A 237 20.18 -4.58 6.53
C VAL A 237 21.68 -4.71 6.25
N ASP A 238 22.47 -3.75 6.70
CA ASP A 238 23.90 -3.71 6.41
C ASP A 238 24.68 -4.83 7.13
N ALA A 239 25.82 -5.22 6.55
CA ALA A 239 26.64 -6.33 7.04
C ALA A 239 27.16 -6.14 8.48
N SER A 240 27.27 -4.91 8.99
CA SER A 240 27.69 -4.64 10.37
C SER A 240 26.55 -4.95 11.36
N THR A 241 25.33 -4.56 11.00
CA THR A 241 24.10 -4.85 11.75
C THR A 241 23.82 -6.34 11.77
N GLN A 242 23.95 -7.03 10.61
CA GLN A 242 23.82 -8.49 10.51
C GLN A 242 24.81 -9.20 11.43
N ARG A 243 26.09 -8.83 11.42
CA ARG A 243 27.09 -9.41 12.36
C ARG A 243 26.73 -9.16 13.82
N GLY A 244 26.11 -8.01 14.12
CA GLY A 244 25.59 -7.70 15.45
C GLY A 244 24.52 -8.69 15.89
N PHE A 245 23.60 -9.04 15.00
CA PHE A 245 22.54 -10.03 15.25
C PHE A 245 23.09 -11.44 15.43
N HIS A 246 24.02 -11.87 14.58
CA HIS A 246 24.69 -13.18 14.74
C HIS A 246 25.40 -13.33 16.10
N LYS A 247 25.95 -12.23 16.63
CA LYS A 247 26.67 -12.25 17.90
C LYS A 247 25.76 -12.16 19.13
N ASN A 248 24.71 -11.33 19.07
CA ASN A 248 23.92 -10.92 20.23
C ASN A 248 22.44 -11.37 20.16
N GLY A 249 22.06 -12.13 19.14
CA GLY A 249 20.68 -12.47 18.80
C GLY A 249 20.00 -11.36 18.00
N SER A 250 18.93 -11.73 17.28
CA SER A 250 18.08 -10.78 16.59
C SER A 250 17.31 -9.90 17.58
N ARG A 251 16.79 -8.80 17.08
CA ARG A 251 16.12 -7.76 17.87
C ARG A 251 14.69 -7.58 17.41
N PRO A 252 13.80 -7.16 18.32
CA PRO A 252 12.49 -6.66 17.92
C PRO A 252 12.61 -5.51 16.94
N TYR A 253 11.66 -5.42 16.03
CA TYR A 253 11.61 -4.32 15.07
C TYR A 253 10.18 -3.90 14.80
N HIS A 254 10.04 -2.66 14.35
CA HIS A 254 8.85 -2.16 13.70
C HIS A 254 9.14 -1.94 12.22
N ALA A 255 8.14 -2.09 11.37
CA ALA A 255 8.27 -1.82 9.95
C ALA A 255 7.02 -1.13 9.42
N LEU A 256 7.21 -0.31 8.41
CA LEU A 256 6.12 0.27 7.64
C LEU A 256 6.48 0.34 6.17
N SER A 257 5.45 0.34 5.34
CA SER A 257 5.53 0.56 3.90
C SER A 257 4.87 1.87 3.52
N TYR A 258 5.48 2.60 2.60
CA TYR A 258 4.91 3.77 1.95
C TYR A 258 4.88 3.57 0.44
N ILE A 259 3.73 3.81 -0.17
CA ILE A 259 3.53 3.54 -1.58
C ILE A 259 3.94 4.76 -2.39
N LEU A 260 5.07 4.65 -3.08
CA LEU A 260 5.59 5.70 -3.96
C LEU A 260 5.09 5.58 -5.40
N THR A 261 4.74 4.37 -5.83
CA THR A 261 4.54 4.04 -7.25
C THR A 261 3.42 4.82 -7.93
N THR A 262 2.38 5.26 -7.20
CA THR A 262 1.33 6.13 -7.75
C THR A 262 1.83 7.51 -8.18
N GLY A 263 2.93 8.00 -7.63
CA GLY A 263 3.60 9.21 -8.09
C GLY A 263 4.03 9.17 -9.56
N ALA A 264 4.09 7.97 -10.17
CA ALA A 264 4.34 7.81 -11.61
C ALA A 264 3.10 8.09 -12.50
N ASN A 265 1.91 8.29 -11.93
CA ASN A 265 0.67 8.54 -12.69
C ASN A 265 0.51 10.00 -13.13
N TRP A 266 1.38 10.89 -12.70
CA TRP A 266 1.36 12.30 -13.09
C TRP A 266 2.02 12.54 -14.45
N ALA A 267 1.74 13.70 -15.06
CA ALA A 267 2.14 14.03 -16.45
C ALA A 267 3.64 13.93 -16.72
N LYS A 268 4.47 14.13 -15.69
CA LYS A 268 5.93 14.17 -15.78
C LYS A 268 6.56 13.50 -14.57
N PRO A 269 7.85 13.10 -14.65
CA PRO A 269 8.64 12.75 -13.48
C PRO A 269 8.56 13.84 -12.41
N ILE A 270 8.60 13.47 -11.14
CA ILE A 270 8.64 14.38 -9.99
C ILE A 270 9.90 15.24 -10.11
N THR A 271 9.74 16.55 -10.32
CA THR A 271 10.89 17.41 -10.61
C THR A 271 11.86 17.49 -9.42
N ASN A 272 11.31 17.65 -8.20
CA ASN A 272 12.08 17.69 -6.97
C ASN A 272 11.45 16.71 -5.96
N PHE A 273 12.15 15.66 -5.65
CA PHE A 273 11.76 14.69 -4.63
C PHE A 273 12.73 14.75 -3.45
N LYS A 274 12.18 14.74 -2.25
CA LYS A 274 12.91 14.62 -1.01
C LYS A 274 12.24 13.61 -0.10
N LEU A 275 13.00 12.64 0.39
CA LEU A 275 12.60 11.72 1.46
C LEU A 275 13.44 12.01 2.70
N THR A 276 12.77 12.17 3.84
CA THR A 276 13.36 12.22 5.16
C THR A 276 12.86 11.05 5.99
N VAL A 277 13.77 10.24 6.52
CA VAL A 277 13.45 9.15 7.46
C VAL A 277 14.02 9.48 8.81
N GLU A 278 13.21 9.45 9.84
CA GLU A 278 13.60 9.70 11.23
C GLU A 278 13.29 8.51 12.12
N ARG A 279 14.24 8.12 12.95
CA ARG A 279 14.12 7.05 13.95
C ARG A 279 14.27 7.59 15.36
N ASP A 280 13.85 6.85 16.34
CA ASP A 280 14.14 7.16 17.75
C ASP A 280 15.65 6.98 18.08
N PRO A 281 16.15 7.66 19.11
CA PRO A 281 17.55 7.60 19.49
C PRO A 281 18.03 6.17 19.86
N ASP A 282 17.15 5.34 20.42
CA ASP A 282 17.41 3.98 20.88
C ASP A 282 17.13 2.91 19.79
N GLU A 283 16.87 3.33 18.57
CA GLU A 283 16.68 2.45 17.43
C GLU A 283 17.82 2.52 16.41
N LEU A 284 17.93 1.49 15.59
CA LEU A 284 18.56 1.54 14.28
C LEU A 284 17.47 1.70 13.23
N VAL A 285 17.83 2.17 12.04
CA VAL A 285 16.92 2.19 10.88
C VAL A 285 17.59 1.55 9.69
N SER A 286 16.84 0.73 8.96
CA SER A 286 17.31 0.09 7.73
C SER A 286 16.23 0.14 6.65
N PHE A 287 16.61 0.50 5.42
CA PHE A 287 15.73 0.54 4.26
C PHE A 287 16.51 0.43 2.97
N CYS A 288 15.87 -0.07 1.92
CA CYS A 288 16.40 -0.10 0.57
C CYS A 288 16.02 1.18 -0.17
N TRP A 289 17.01 1.93 -0.66
CA TRP A 289 16.74 2.98 -1.63
C TRP A 289 17.18 2.53 -3.02
N LYS A 290 16.22 2.41 -3.94
CA LYS A 290 16.46 1.92 -5.31
C LYS A 290 16.55 3.05 -6.34
N GLY A 291 16.43 4.32 -5.90
CA GLY A 291 16.66 5.50 -6.74
C GLY A 291 18.15 5.82 -6.95
N LYS A 292 18.43 6.93 -7.62
CA LYS A 292 19.79 7.40 -7.92
C LYS A 292 20.39 8.26 -6.80
N GLY A 293 19.54 8.87 -5.97
CA GLY A 293 19.94 9.73 -4.86
C GLY A 293 20.69 8.96 -3.79
N LYS A 294 21.65 9.59 -3.16
CA LYS A 294 22.40 8.97 -2.07
C LYS A 294 21.72 9.22 -0.74
N VAL A 295 21.64 8.19 0.09
CA VAL A 295 21.21 8.32 1.48
C VAL A 295 22.28 9.12 2.24
N LYS A 296 21.87 10.23 2.87
CA LYS A 296 22.72 11.06 3.70
C LYS A 296 22.21 11.04 5.13
N LYS A 297 23.08 10.71 6.07
CA LYS A 297 22.79 10.89 7.50
C LYS A 297 22.99 12.37 7.82
N VAL A 298 21.90 13.08 8.14
CA VAL A 298 21.92 14.54 8.40
C VAL A 298 21.94 14.88 9.90
N SER A 299 21.52 13.94 10.75
CA SER A 299 21.63 14.03 12.21
C SER A 299 21.93 12.66 12.83
N ALA A 300 21.92 12.57 14.16
CA ALA A 300 22.08 11.30 14.87
C ALA A 300 20.93 10.31 14.54
N THR A 301 19.74 10.83 14.24
CA THR A 301 18.50 10.06 14.05
C THR A 301 17.88 10.20 12.67
N THR A 302 18.32 11.15 11.83
CA THR A 302 17.66 11.56 10.59
C THR A 302 18.49 11.23 9.37
N PHE A 303 17.86 10.70 8.35
CA PHE A 303 18.42 10.35 7.05
C PHE A 303 17.65 11.06 5.95
N GLU A 304 18.34 11.58 4.95
CA GLU A 304 17.76 12.34 3.85
C GLU A 304 18.22 11.80 2.49
N ILE A 305 17.29 11.78 1.54
CA ILE A 305 17.52 11.47 0.13
C ILE A 305 16.91 12.59 -0.71
N LYS A 306 17.60 12.97 -1.77
CA LYS A 306 17.10 13.95 -2.77
C LYS A 306 17.26 13.37 -4.16
N GLU A 307 16.22 13.53 -4.96
CA GLU A 307 16.19 13.16 -6.37
C GLU A 307 15.66 14.31 -7.22
N THR A 308 16.07 14.33 -8.47
CA THR A 308 15.51 15.23 -9.49
C THR A 308 15.00 14.41 -10.66
N ASN A 309 13.86 14.81 -11.23
CA ASN A 309 13.19 14.06 -12.29
C ASN A 309 12.97 12.58 -11.90
N PHE A 310 12.48 12.39 -10.69
CA PHE A 310 12.28 11.07 -10.09
C PHE A 310 11.02 10.41 -10.66
N VAL A 311 11.14 9.16 -11.08
CA VAL A 311 10.01 8.28 -11.43
C VAL A 311 10.03 7.14 -10.44
N PRO A 312 9.09 7.08 -9.50
CA PRO A 312 9.02 5.96 -8.56
C PRO A 312 8.64 4.68 -9.28
N THR A 313 9.44 3.63 -9.08
CA THR A 313 9.26 2.31 -9.71
C THR A 313 9.02 1.20 -8.69
N HIS A 314 9.07 1.53 -7.42
CA HIS A 314 8.88 0.61 -6.29
C HIS A 314 8.39 1.43 -5.09
N ASP A 315 7.78 0.75 -4.16
CA ASP A 315 7.34 1.30 -2.90
C ASP A 315 8.52 1.35 -1.91
N PHE A 316 8.34 2.05 -0.81
CA PHE A 316 9.39 2.28 0.17
C PHE A 316 9.08 1.55 1.47
N ASP A 317 9.94 0.58 1.81
CA ASP A 317 9.85 -0.19 3.04
C ASP A 317 10.97 0.21 3.99
N VAL A 318 10.65 0.38 5.27
CA VAL A 318 11.60 0.76 6.30
C VAL A 318 11.39 -0.05 7.57
N ALA A 319 12.49 -0.52 8.17
CA ALA A 319 12.51 -1.17 9.47
C ALA A 319 13.20 -0.28 10.52
N PHE A 320 12.57 -0.14 11.67
CA PHE A 320 13.08 0.49 12.89
C PHE A 320 13.40 -0.61 13.89
N ILE A 321 14.68 -0.83 14.14
CA ILE A 321 15.18 -1.99 14.87
C ILE A 321 15.62 -1.55 16.27
N MET A 322 15.07 -2.15 17.29
CA MET A 322 15.41 -1.86 18.69
C MET A 322 16.87 -2.21 18.99
N LYS A 323 17.58 -1.39 19.76
CA LYS A 323 18.99 -1.62 20.15
C LYS A 323 19.13 -2.60 21.30
#